data_d5ed2a7c686e9c2cf723f54ccbb537fa
#
_entry.id   d5ed2a7c686e9c2cf723f54ccbb537fa
#
_cell.length_a   1.000
_cell.length_b   1.000
_cell.length_c   1.000
_cell.angle_alpha   90.00
_cell.angle_beta   90.00
_cell.angle_gamma   90.00
#
_symmetry.space_group_name_H-M   'P 1'
#
loop_
_entity.id
_entity.type
_entity.pdbx_description
1 polymer ?
#
loop_
_entity_poly.entity_id
_entity_poly.type
_entity_poly.pdbx_seq_one_letter_code
_entity_poly.pdbx_strand_id
1 'polypeptide(L)'
;MSAAPTTTIIPRDSFSSQSAFDAVWDYNYPWGTDHNGAARMDKGQSRLDLAADANTLTMTAKRVTDGSQKPASHGGKSISIHYLSGTIHARQHMTVATGTTVELAGDFRAPVARGTWPAFWLTAVDGWPPEVDLAEWKGSGKISFNTFNTSSQVAAKDVAYPSPSAFHAVRCVLWDANGSDVGVRFYMDGQLVTTQVGRGFTGKALYLILDLQMEGSSGSPGPSSDTEFVARGVSVISYKTEK
;
A
#
# COMPACT_ATOMS: atom_id res chain seq x y z
N MET A 1 -2.54 -34.26 9.15
CA MET A 1 -2.48 -33.11 10.10
C MET A 1 -3.54 -32.13 9.65
N SER A 2 -4.42 -31.66 10.54
CA SER A 2 -5.42 -30.64 10.19
C SER A 2 -4.68 -29.32 9.99
N ALA A 3 -4.93 -28.62 8.87
CA ALA A 3 -4.38 -27.29 8.65
C ALA A 3 -4.78 -26.37 9.81
N ALA A 4 -3.87 -25.51 10.24
CA ALA A 4 -4.19 -24.53 11.28
C ALA A 4 -5.35 -23.64 10.81
N PRO A 5 -6.27 -23.25 11.71
CA PRO A 5 -7.41 -22.42 11.32
C PRO A 5 -6.92 -21.08 10.78
N THR A 6 -7.37 -20.74 9.58
CA THR A 6 -7.07 -19.48 8.90
C THR A 6 -8.22 -18.50 9.09
N THR A 7 -7.91 -17.26 9.49
CA THR A 7 -8.88 -16.16 9.58
C THR A 7 -8.70 -15.26 8.37
N THR A 8 -9.77 -15.03 7.62
CA THR A 8 -9.79 -14.05 6.54
C THR A 8 -10.09 -12.67 7.14
N ILE A 9 -9.17 -11.72 6.97
CA ILE A 9 -9.31 -10.33 7.42
C ILE A 9 -9.88 -9.48 6.27
N ILE A 10 -9.32 -9.62 5.07
CA ILE A 10 -9.83 -9.00 3.85
C ILE A 10 -10.05 -10.11 2.83
N PRO A 11 -11.30 -10.36 2.42
CA PRO A 11 -11.60 -11.36 1.41
C PRO A 11 -11.10 -10.91 0.04
N ARG A 12 -10.64 -11.88 -0.77
CA ARG A 12 -10.04 -11.61 -2.09
C ARG A 12 -11.00 -10.93 -3.08
N ASP A 13 -12.30 -11.05 -2.86
CA ASP A 13 -13.36 -10.46 -3.66
C ASP A 13 -13.90 -9.13 -3.11
N SER A 14 -13.10 -8.44 -2.28
CA SER A 14 -13.51 -7.20 -1.63
C SER A 14 -13.79 -6.03 -2.58
N PHE A 15 -13.43 -6.15 -3.86
CA PHE A 15 -13.77 -5.18 -4.91
C PHE A 15 -14.90 -5.63 -5.84
N SER A 16 -15.54 -6.76 -5.55
CA SER A 16 -16.61 -7.33 -6.39
C SER A 16 -17.96 -6.58 -6.31
N SER A 17 -18.13 -5.70 -5.33
CA SER A 17 -19.30 -4.83 -5.20
C SER A 17 -19.01 -3.69 -4.22
N GLN A 18 -19.81 -2.62 -4.27
CA GLN A 18 -19.72 -1.54 -3.28
C GLN A 18 -19.94 -2.06 -1.85
N SER A 19 -20.88 -2.99 -1.66
CA SER A 19 -21.14 -3.58 -0.34
C SER A 19 -19.94 -4.40 0.19
N ALA A 20 -19.26 -5.16 -0.70
CA ALA A 20 -18.05 -5.90 -0.33
C ALA A 20 -16.91 -4.95 0.01
N PHE A 21 -16.77 -3.87 -0.75
CA PHE A 21 -15.80 -2.81 -0.47
C PHE A 21 -16.08 -2.16 0.89
N ASP A 22 -17.28 -1.64 1.12
CA ASP A 22 -17.64 -0.93 2.34
C ASP A 22 -17.55 -1.79 3.61
N ALA A 23 -17.58 -3.11 3.46
CA ALA A 23 -17.42 -4.02 4.59
C ALA A 23 -16.01 -4.00 5.18
N VAL A 24 -14.98 -3.72 4.36
CA VAL A 24 -13.56 -3.87 4.76
C VAL A 24 -12.67 -2.66 4.48
N TRP A 25 -13.10 -1.74 3.60
CA TRP A 25 -12.33 -0.56 3.21
C TRP A 25 -12.99 0.74 3.63
N ASP A 26 -12.17 1.75 3.84
CA ASP A 26 -12.58 3.15 4.00
C ASP A 26 -11.79 4.03 3.03
N TYR A 27 -12.36 5.21 2.72
CA TYR A 27 -11.75 6.16 1.80
C TYR A 27 -10.71 7.03 2.51
N ASN A 28 -9.76 7.54 1.74
CA ASN A 28 -8.67 8.44 2.16
C ASN A 28 -7.63 7.75 3.08
N TYR A 29 -6.65 8.51 3.50
CA TYR A 29 -5.75 8.07 4.58
C TYR A 29 -6.46 8.12 5.92
N PRO A 30 -6.05 7.31 6.90
CA PRO A 30 -6.61 7.38 8.26
C PRO A 30 -6.50 8.77 8.92
N TRP A 31 -5.54 9.58 8.47
CA TRP A 31 -5.28 10.93 8.97
C TRP A 31 -5.82 12.06 8.07
N GLY A 32 -6.50 11.76 6.98
CA GLY A 32 -7.13 12.76 6.10
C GLY A 32 -6.76 12.63 4.63
N THR A 33 -6.66 13.75 3.93
CA THR A 33 -6.52 13.79 2.46
C THR A 33 -5.10 14.03 1.97
N ASP A 34 -4.20 14.48 2.82
CA ASP A 34 -2.86 14.90 2.45
C ASP A 34 -1.79 13.98 3.05
N HIS A 35 -0.71 13.78 2.33
CA HIS A 35 0.46 13.07 2.77
C HIS A 35 1.72 13.79 2.25
N ASN A 36 2.84 13.09 2.04
CA ASN A 36 4.15 13.67 1.70
C ASN A 36 4.42 13.86 0.20
N GLY A 37 3.41 13.80 -0.64
CA GLY A 37 3.50 14.05 -2.09
C GLY A 37 2.57 15.16 -2.56
N ALA A 38 2.59 15.45 -3.86
CA ALA A 38 1.84 16.54 -4.49
C ALA A 38 0.41 16.15 -4.91
N ALA A 39 -0.08 14.99 -4.48
CA ALA A 39 -1.47 14.59 -4.67
C ALA A 39 -2.26 14.75 -3.37
N ARG A 40 -3.39 15.44 -3.46
CA ARG A 40 -4.44 15.45 -2.44
C ARG A 40 -5.44 14.36 -2.77
N MET A 41 -5.80 13.53 -1.80
CA MET A 41 -6.83 12.52 -1.98
C MET A 41 -8.19 13.19 -2.06
N ASP A 42 -8.92 12.92 -3.12
CA ASP A 42 -10.26 13.47 -3.30
C ASP A 42 -11.21 12.77 -2.34
N LYS A 43 -12.21 13.51 -1.86
CA LYS A 43 -13.11 12.98 -0.84
C LYS A 43 -13.98 11.85 -1.41
N GLY A 44 -14.01 10.73 -0.68
CA GLY A 44 -14.82 9.58 -1.04
C GLY A 44 -14.30 8.91 -2.32
N GLN A 45 -15.23 8.44 -3.15
CA GLN A 45 -14.94 7.59 -4.30
C GLN A 45 -14.69 8.35 -5.62
N SER A 46 -14.59 9.69 -5.64
CA SER A 46 -14.55 10.46 -6.89
C SER A 46 -13.31 10.18 -7.77
N ARG A 47 -12.26 9.57 -7.22
CA ARG A 47 -11.05 9.14 -7.93
C ARG A 47 -10.85 7.62 -7.88
N LEU A 48 -11.89 6.89 -7.51
CA LEU A 48 -11.88 5.45 -7.34
C LEU A 48 -13.00 4.86 -8.21
N ASP A 49 -12.65 3.90 -9.05
CA ASP A 49 -13.60 3.17 -9.88
C ASP A 49 -13.55 1.68 -9.53
N LEU A 50 -14.71 1.14 -9.13
CA LEU A 50 -14.91 -0.27 -8.83
C LEU A 50 -15.51 -0.97 -10.05
N ALA A 51 -14.72 -1.74 -10.76
CA ALA A 51 -15.19 -2.65 -11.80
C ALA A 51 -15.58 -4.00 -11.17
N ALA A 52 -16.81 -4.10 -10.69
CA ALA A 52 -17.32 -5.23 -9.91
C ALA A 52 -17.12 -6.59 -10.62
N ASP A 53 -17.47 -6.66 -11.90
CA ASP A 53 -17.34 -7.89 -12.70
C ASP A 53 -15.89 -8.39 -12.81
N ALA A 54 -14.92 -7.46 -12.77
CA ALA A 54 -13.51 -7.77 -12.83
C ALA A 54 -12.86 -7.87 -11.43
N ASN A 55 -13.60 -7.58 -10.35
CA ASN A 55 -13.11 -7.47 -8.98
C ASN A 55 -11.87 -6.57 -8.90
N THR A 56 -11.94 -5.37 -9.50
CA THR A 56 -10.85 -4.43 -9.69
C THR A 56 -11.19 -3.09 -9.08
N LEU A 57 -10.18 -2.43 -8.49
CA LEU A 57 -10.21 -1.05 -8.08
C LEU A 57 -9.21 -0.26 -8.93
N THR A 58 -9.66 0.79 -9.61
CA THR A 58 -8.81 1.76 -10.30
C THR A 58 -8.76 3.05 -9.52
N MET A 59 -7.57 3.52 -9.20
CA MET A 59 -7.29 4.84 -8.63
C MET A 59 -6.76 5.75 -9.74
N THR A 60 -7.33 6.95 -9.89
CA THR A 60 -6.94 7.90 -10.93
C THR A 60 -6.39 9.19 -10.33
N ALA A 61 -5.13 9.50 -10.60
CA ALA A 61 -4.56 10.80 -10.31
C ALA A 61 -4.77 11.76 -11.50
N LYS A 62 -5.45 12.87 -11.24
CA LYS A 62 -5.77 13.89 -12.23
C LYS A 62 -5.03 15.19 -11.91
N ARG A 63 -4.31 15.73 -12.91
CA ARG A 63 -3.57 16.97 -12.73
C ARG A 63 -4.51 18.17 -12.53
N VAL A 64 -4.17 19.04 -11.57
CA VAL A 64 -4.84 20.32 -11.30
C VAL A 64 -3.90 21.44 -11.79
N THR A 65 -4.42 22.33 -12.64
CA THR A 65 -3.64 23.40 -13.25
C THR A 65 -4.17 24.80 -12.95
N ASP A 66 -5.31 24.90 -12.28
CA ASP A 66 -6.03 26.15 -12.02
C ASP A 66 -5.59 26.88 -10.73
N GLY A 67 -4.64 26.31 -9.98
CA GLY A 67 -4.18 26.86 -8.70
C GLY A 67 -5.22 26.84 -7.59
N SER A 68 -6.32 26.09 -7.75
CA SER A 68 -7.44 26.03 -6.78
C SER A 68 -7.07 25.35 -5.47
N GLN A 69 -6.02 24.50 -5.48
CA GLN A 69 -5.65 23.71 -4.33
C GLN A 69 -4.72 24.46 -3.37
N LYS A 70 -5.14 24.55 -2.11
CA LYS A 70 -4.26 25.06 -1.06
C LYS A 70 -3.09 24.10 -0.84
N PRO A 71 -1.88 24.58 -0.54
CA PRO A 71 -0.77 23.70 -0.20
C PRO A 71 -1.09 22.78 0.98
N ALA A 72 -0.57 21.57 0.94
CA ALA A 72 -0.53 20.65 2.08
C ALA A 72 0.64 20.98 3.01
N SER A 73 0.65 20.40 4.20
CA SER A 73 1.77 20.46 5.13
C SER A 73 2.15 19.06 5.57
N HIS A 74 3.43 18.72 5.44
CA HIS A 74 3.97 17.45 5.93
C HIS A 74 5.36 17.68 6.55
N GLY A 75 5.55 17.24 7.80
CA GLY A 75 6.81 17.44 8.52
C GLY A 75 7.23 18.91 8.63
N GLY A 76 6.26 19.84 8.74
CA GLY A 76 6.50 21.29 8.79
C GLY A 76 6.84 21.93 7.44
N LYS A 77 6.84 21.18 6.34
CA LYS A 77 7.10 21.68 4.98
C LYS A 77 5.79 21.90 4.24
N SER A 78 5.69 23.03 3.51
CA SER A 78 4.60 23.29 2.59
C SER A 78 4.82 22.52 1.29
N ILE A 79 3.79 21.80 0.81
CA ILE A 79 3.81 21.02 -0.42
C ILE A 79 2.71 21.53 -1.34
N SER A 80 3.09 22.01 -2.53
CA SER A 80 2.12 22.39 -3.55
C SER A 80 1.35 21.17 -4.05
N ILE A 81 0.04 21.30 -4.16
CA ILE A 81 -0.81 20.22 -4.67
C ILE A 81 -0.99 20.41 -6.18
N HIS A 82 -0.56 19.40 -6.92
CA HIS A 82 -0.62 19.37 -8.38
C HIS A 82 -1.61 18.35 -8.93
N TYR A 83 -2.13 17.46 -8.06
CA TYR A 83 -3.04 16.39 -8.46
C TYR A 83 -4.16 16.21 -7.43
N LEU A 84 -5.32 15.75 -7.92
CA LEU A 84 -6.33 15.09 -7.12
C LEU A 84 -6.25 13.60 -7.43
N SER A 85 -6.23 12.75 -6.40
CA SER A 85 -6.01 11.31 -6.53
C SER A 85 -6.90 10.51 -5.59
N GLY A 86 -6.69 9.19 -5.53
CA GLY A 86 -7.43 8.25 -4.70
C GLY A 86 -6.56 7.48 -3.73
N THR A 87 -7.14 7.14 -2.59
CA THR A 87 -6.57 6.31 -1.54
C THR A 87 -7.66 5.57 -0.80
N ILE A 88 -7.36 4.35 -0.36
CA ILE A 88 -8.18 3.57 0.56
C ILE A 88 -7.32 3.01 1.68
N HIS A 89 -7.94 2.75 2.82
CA HIS A 89 -7.33 2.00 3.91
C HIS A 89 -8.26 0.94 4.47
N ALA A 90 -7.69 -0.12 5.02
CA ALA A 90 -8.48 -1.17 5.66
C ALA A 90 -9.08 -0.67 6.98
N ARG A 91 -10.38 -0.97 7.21
CA ARG A 91 -11.07 -0.65 8.46
C ARG A 91 -10.47 -1.38 9.65
N GLN A 92 -10.05 -2.61 9.45
CA GLN A 92 -9.38 -3.40 10.47
C GLN A 92 -7.87 -3.18 10.40
N HIS A 93 -7.24 -2.95 11.55
CA HIS A 93 -5.78 -2.87 11.64
C HIS A 93 -5.15 -4.24 11.46
N MET A 94 -3.98 -4.27 10.83
CA MET A 94 -3.16 -5.47 10.71
C MET A 94 -2.26 -5.58 11.94
N THR A 95 -2.21 -6.78 12.53
CA THR A 95 -1.35 -7.04 13.69
C THR A 95 -0.76 -8.44 13.58
N VAL A 96 0.56 -8.55 13.64
CA VAL A 96 1.24 -9.84 13.82
C VAL A 96 1.35 -10.10 15.30
N ALA A 97 0.46 -10.93 15.84
CA ALA A 97 0.50 -11.34 17.23
C ALA A 97 1.55 -12.44 17.46
N THR A 98 1.97 -12.65 18.71
CA THR A 98 2.89 -13.73 19.07
C THR A 98 2.38 -15.10 18.57
N GLY A 99 3.24 -15.82 17.86
CA GLY A 99 2.93 -17.13 17.28
C GLY A 99 1.97 -17.09 16.09
N THR A 100 1.80 -15.92 15.45
CA THR A 100 0.94 -15.79 14.27
C THR A 100 1.69 -15.31 13.03
N THR A 101 1.09 -15.60 11.88
CA THR A 101 1.49 -15.11 10.56
C THR A 101 0.34 -14.36 9.95
N VAL A 102 0.64 -13.23 9.29
CA VAL A 102 -0.29 -12.47 8.45
C VAL A 102 0.25 -12.48 7.02
N GLU A 103 -0.57 -12.90 6.08
CA GLU A 103 -0.25 -12.89 4.66
C GLU A 103 -1.14 -11.88 3.95
N LEU A 104 -0.49 -10.98 3.19
CA LEU A 104 -1.13 -9.95 2.38
C LEU A 104 -0.76 -10.18 0.92
N ALA A 105 -1.73 -10.12 0.04
CA ALA A 105 -1.52 -10.34 -1.39
C ALA A 105 -2.45 -9.48 -2.23
N GLY A 106 -2.06 -9.23 -3.48
CA GLY A 106 -2.86 -8.58 -4.50
C GLY A 106 -2.14 -8.59 -5.85
N ASP A 107 -2.89 -8.37 -6.92
CA ASP A 107 -2.35 -8.19 -8.25
C ASP A 107 -2.43 -6.69 -8.60
N PHE A 108 -1.33 -6.12 -9.09
CA PHE A 108 -1.22 -4.69 -9.35
C PHE A 108 -0.74 -4.39 -10.77
N ARG A 109 -1.36 -3.39 -11.39
CA ARG A 109 -0.88 -2.71 -12.59
C ARG A 109 -0.55 -1.28 -12.19
N ALA A 110 0.73 -0.96 -12.10
CA ALA A 110 1.21 0.29 -11.53
C ALA A 110 1.95 1.14 -12.57
N PRO A 111 1.73 2.47 -12.58
CA PRO A 111 2.49 3.39 -13.40
C PRO A 111 3.93 3.48 -12.89
N VAL A 112 4.89 3.65 -13.81
CA VAL A 112 6.33 3.75 -13.52
C VAL A 112 6.97 5.02 -14.07
N ALA A 113 6.17 5.93 -14.60
CA ALA A 113 6.66 7.21 -15.08
C ALA A 113 7.16 8.07 -13.91
N ARG A 114 8.16 8.91 -14.17
CA ARG A 114 8.62 9.90 -13.18
C ARG A 114 7.43 10.70 -12.63
N GLY A 115 7.42 10.89 -11.32
CA GLY A 115 6.38 11.60 -10.61
C GLY A 115 5.13 10.78 -10.30
N THR A 116 5.09 9.48 -10.64
CA THR A 116 4.04 8.56 -10.16
C THR A 116 4.53 7.80 -8.94
N TRP A 117 3.70 7.73 -7.89
CA TRP A 117 4.10 7.13 -6.62
C TRP A 117 2.97 6.31 -5.99
N PRO A 118 2.52 5.25 -6.65
CA PRO A 118 1.57 4.32 -6.05
C PRO A 118 2.23 3.45 -5.00
N ALA A 119 1.46 3.06 -3.97
CA ALA A 119 1.92 2.16 -2.93
C ALA A 119 0.83 1.23 -2.38
N PHE A 120 1.27 0.06 -1.95
CA PHE A 120 0.55 -0.91 -1.12
C PHE A 120 1.41 -1.14 0.11
N TRP A 121 0.98 -0.65 1.28
CA TRP A 121 1.86 -0.49 2.43
C TRP A 121 1.16 -0.57 3.77
N LEU A 122 1.95 -0.79 4.81
CA LEU A 122 1.55 -0.81 6.21
C LEU A 122 2.27 0.29 6.98
N THR A 123 1.54 1.03 7.82
CA THR A 123 2.15 2.02 8.72
C THR A 123 1.51 1.98 10.10
N ALA A 124 2.26 2.35 11.13
CA ALA A 124 1.79 2.29 12.50
C ALA A 124 0.54 3.14 12.77
N VAL A 125 -0.37 2.62 13.59
CA VAL A 125 -1.50 3.37 14.13
C VAL A 125 -1.00 4.42 15.13
N ASP A 126 -0.03 4.04 15.98
CA ASP A 126 0.54 4.89 17.01
C ASP A 126 2.02 5.17 16.75
N GLY A 127 2.30 6.38 16.28
CA GLY A 127 3.67 6.82 15.97
C GLY A 127 4.20 6.27 14.65
N TRP A 128 5.39 6.70 14.26
CA TRP A 128 6.09 6.22 13.09
C TRP A 128 7.60 6.15 13.38
N PRO A 129 8.29 5.09 13.02
CA PRO A 129 7.84 3.80 12.52
C PRO A 129 7.08 2.98 13.59
N PRO A 130 6.55 1.79 13.26
CA PRO A 130 6.85 0.86 12.15
C PRO A 130 6.16 1.20 10.82
N GLU A 131 6.84 0.81 9.69
CA GLU A 131 6.29 0.85 8.35
C GLU A 131 6.84 -0.32 7.52
N VAL A 132 6.00 -0.91 6.68
CA VAL A 132 6.37 -1.92 5.69
C VAL A 132 5.74 -1.58 4.35
N ASP A 133 6.57 -1.24 3.36
CA ASP A 133 6.10 -1.08 1.99
C ASP A 133 6.08 -2.44 1.32
N LEU A 134 4.88 -3.00 1.19
CA LEU A 134 4.64 -4.29 0.56
C LEU A 134 4.92 -4.23 -0.94
N ALA A 135 4.69 -3.07 -1.55
CA ALA A 135 5.02 -2.70 -2.92
C ALA A 135 4.94 -1.19 -3.06
N GLU A 136 6.01 -0.56 -3.54
CA GLU A 136 6.09 0.88 -3.76
C GLU A 136 6.76 1.17 -5.11
N TRP A 137 6.17 2.05 -5.92
CA TRP A 137 6.71 2.44 -7.22
C TRP A 137 7.02 3.94 -7.23
N LYS A 138 8.30 4.28 -7.39
CA LYS A 138 8.79 5.67 -7.29
C LYS A 138 9.22 6.25 -8.64
N GLY A 139 8.48 5.95 -9.70
CA GLY A 139 8.74 6.53 -11.03
C GLY A 139 10.10 6.16 -11.64
N SER A 140 10.69 5.03 -11.25
CA SER A 140 12.04 4.61 -11.64
C SER A 140 12.07 3.37 -12.55
N GLY A 141 10.91 2.84 -12.95
CA GLY A 141 10.81 1.54 -13.64
C GLY A 141 11.06 0.35 -12.72
N LYS A 142 11.15 0.58 -11.41
CA LYS A 142 11.36 -0.44 -10.38
C LYS A 142 10.19 -0.49 -9.42
N ILE A 143 10.06 -1.60 -8.71
CA ILE A 143 9.25 -1.78 -7.53
C ILE A 143 10.17 -1.92 -6.31
N SER A 144 9.84 -1.25 -5.22
CA SER A 144 10.58 -1.24 -3.96
C SER A 144 9.83 -2.01 -2.88
N PHE A 145 10.57 -2.74 -2.06
CA PHE A 145 10.09 -3.50 -0.90
C PHE A 145 10.89 -3.03 0.32
N ASN A 146 10.25 -2.37 1.29
CA ASN A 146 10.97 -1.72 2.37
C ASN A 146 10.39 -2.08 3.74
N THR A 147 11.26 -2.07 4.76
CA THR A 147 10.89 -2.17 6.17
C THR A 147 11.62 -1.08 6.94
N PHE A 148 10.88 -0.12 7.49
CA PHE A 148 11.41 0.99 8.28
C PHE A 148 11.44 0.63 9.76
N ASN A 149 12.61 0.33 10.29
CA ASN A 149 12.82 0.11 11.72
C ASN A 149 12.94 1.44 12.48
N THR A 150 13.57 2.44 11.86
CA THR A 150 13.60 3.83 12.30
C THR A 150 13.60 4.74 11.06
N SER A 151 13.50 6.05 11.23
CA SER A 151 13.60 7.01 10.11
C SER A 151 14.94 6.92 9.33
N SER A 152 15.97 6.32 9.92
CA SER A 152 17.32 6.17 9.33
C SER A 152 17.76 4.71 9.14
N GLN A 153 16.99 3.74 9.63
CA GLN A 153 17.30 2.31 9.50
C GLN A 153 16.19 1.65 8.67
N VAL A 154 16.42 1.60 7.37
CA VAL A 154 15.52 1.02 6.38
C VAL A 154 16.19 -0.17 5.71
N ALA A 155 15.55 -1.33 5.81
CA ALA A 155 15.87 -2.45 4.93
C ALA A 155 15.11 -2.23 3.62
N ALA A 156 15.81 -2.11 2.49
CA ALA A 156 15.22 -1.82 1.20
C ALA A 156 15.68 -2.79 0.12
N LYS A 157 14.80 -3.12 -0.82
CA LYS A 157 15.12 -3.93 -1.99
C LYS A 157 14.35 -3.43 -3.20
N ASP A 158 15.06 -2.94 -4.19
CA ASP A 158 14.52 -2.57 -5.50
C ASP A 158 14.74 -3.69 -6.51
N VAL A 159 13.73 -3.99 -7.31
CA VAL A 159 13.82 -4.89 -8.46
C VAL A 159 13.18 -4.26 -9.69
N ALA A 160 13.53 -4.73 -10.88
CA ALA A 160 12.88 -4.29 -12.11
C ALA A 160 11.38 -4.60 -12.07
N TYR A 161 10.55 -3.69 -12.59
CA TYR A 161 9.11 -3.90 -12.77
C TYR A 161 8.84 -3.97 -14.28
N PRO A 162 8.92 -5.17 -14.87
CA PRO A 162 8.74 -5.33 -16.32
C PRO A 162 7.27 -5.20 -16.70
N SER A 163 6.99 -4.83 -17.95
CA SER A 163 5.62 -4.80 -18.48
C SER A 163 4.61 -4.09 -17.57
N PRO A 164 4.79 -2.81 -17.24
CA PRO A 164 3.95 -2.10 -16.24
C PRO A 164 2.47 -1.99 -16.64
N SER A 165 2.12 -2.32 -17.88
CA SER A 165 0.74 -2.45 -18.36
C SER A 165 0.09 -3.80 -18.04
N ALA A 166 0.86 -4.78 -17.59
CA ALA A 166 0.35 -6.08 -17.12
C ALA A 166 0.12 -6.06 -15.60
N PHE A 167 -0.69 -7.01 -15.10
CA PHE A 167 -0.78 -7.25 -13.67
C PHE A 167 0.38 -8.11 -13.20
N HIS A 168 0.96 -7.71 -12.06
CA HIS A 168 1.97 -8.46 -11.34
C HIS A 168 1.46 -8.83 -9.96
N ALA A 169 1.64 -10.07 -9.57
CA ALA A 169 1.25 -10.57 -8.26
C ALA A 169 2.28 -10.15 -7.21
N VAL A 170 1.83 -9.46 -6.18
CA VAL A 170 2.63 -9.15 -4.99
C VAL A 170 2.07 -9.93 -3.81
N ARG A 171 2.95 -10.58 -3.05
CA ARG A 171 2.60 -11.27 -1.81
C ARG A 171 3.63 -10.95 -0.75
N CYS A 172 3.16 -10.63 0.45
CA CYS A 172 3.99 -10.40 1.60
C CYS A 172 3.55 -11.29 2.76
N VAL A 173 4.50 -11.94 3.41
CA VAL A 173 4.27 -12.81 4.57
C VAL A 173 5.00 -12.22 5.76
N LEU A 174 4.24 -11.81 6.77
CA LEU A 174 4.73 -11.28 8.02
C LEU A 174 4.49 -12.32 9.12
N TRP A 175 5.53 -12.72 9.85
CA TRP A 175 5.39 -13.70 10.92
C TRP A 175 6.11 -13.25 12.19
N ASP A 176 5.59 -13.66 13.33
CA ASP A 176 6.29 -13.53 14.61
C ASP A 176 7.58 -14.36 14.57
N ALA A 177 8.72 -13.70 14.61
CA ALA A 177 10.02 -14.35 14.50
C ALA A 177 10.56 -14.84 15.88
N ASN A 178 10.24 -14.13 16.95
CA ASN A 178 10.83 -14.39 18.28
C ASN A 178 10.03 -13.82 19.46
N GLY A 179 8.76 -13.44 19.24
CA GLY A 179 7.91 -12.81 20.26
C GLY A 179 8.05 -11.28 20.35
N SER A 180 9.02 -10.69 19.64
CA SER A 180 9.28 -9.25 19.58
C SER A 180 9.35 -8.74 18.15
N ASP A 181 10.12 -9.42 17.32
CA ASP A 181 10.40 -9.01 15.95
C ASP A 181 9.50 -9.74 14.95
N VAL A 182 9.19 -9.05 13.85
CA VAL A 182 8.43 -9.60 12.73
C VAL A 182 9.37 -9.87 11.57
N GLY A 183 9.41 -11.13 11.12
CA GLY A 183 10.03 -11.47 9.84
C GLY A 183 9.10 -11.07 8.71
N VAL A 184 9.66 -10.58 7.60
CA VAL A 184 8.91 -10.10 6.43
C VAL A 184 9.50 -10.70 5.17
N ARG A 185 8.74 -11.53 4.44
CA ARG A 185 9.11 -12.06 3.12
C ARG A 185 8.28 -11.39 2.04
N PHE A 186 8.96 -10.89 1.04
CA PHE A 186 8.34 -10.24 -0.11
C PHE A 186 8.49 -11.11 -1.35
N TYR A 187 7.39 -11.27 -2.07
CA TYR A 187 7.34 -12.04 -3.31
C TYR A 187 6.73 -11.19 -4.43
N MET A 188 7.27 -11.35 -5.63
CA MET A 188 6.71 -10.82 -6.86
C MET A 188 6.61 -11.96 -7.89
N ASP A 189 5.44 -12.11 -8.50
CA ASP A 189 5.12 -13.17 -9.47
C ASP A 189 5.54 -14.58 -9.01
N GLY A 190 5.28 -14.85 -7.72
CA GLY A 190 5.60 -16.11 -7.07
C GLY A 190 7.06 -16.29 -6.65
N GLN A 191 7.97 -15.40 -7.06
CA GLN A 191 9.39 -15.47 -6.73
C GLN A 191 9.69 -14.68 -5.44
N LEU A 192 10.50 -15.29 -4.54
CA LEU A 192 11.00 -14.61 -3.36
C LEU A 192 11.96 -13.49 -3.79
N VAL A 193 11.63 -12.24 -3.43
CA VAL A 193 12.46 -11.05 -3.70
C VAL A 193 13.48 -10.82 -2.60
N THR A 194 13.01 -10.81 -1.35
CA THR A 194 13.86 -10.53 -0.17
C THR A 194 13.16 -10.98 1.12
N THR A 195 13.96 -11.15 2.16
CA THR A 195 13.51 -11.32 3.54
C THR A 195 14.11 -10.19 4.37
N GLN A 196 13.28 -9.52 5.15
CA GLN A 196 13.65 -8.40 6.02
C GLN A 196 13.14 -8.66 7.45
N VAL A 197 13.47 -7.77 8.39
CA VAL A 197 13.05 -7.87 9.80
C VAL A 197 12.56 -6.52 10.29
N GLY A 198 11.32 -6.49 10.75
CA GLY A 198 10.73 -5.39 11.52
C GLY A 198 10.98 -5.58 13.01
N ARG A 199 11.91 -4.81 13.58
CA ARG A 199 12.32 -4.94 14.97
C ARG A 199 11.29 -4.35 15.92
N GLY A 200 10.84 -5.15 16.89
CA GLY A 200 9.83 -4.73 17.85
C GLY A 200 8.42 -4.54 17.25
N PHE A 201 8.13 -5.14 16.08
CA PHE A 201 6.84 -4.97 15.39
C PHE A 201 5.76 -5.92 15.88
N THR A 202 6.11 -7.01 16.58
CA THR A 202 5.12 -7.97 17.11
C THR A 202 4.13 -7.25 18.03
N GLY A 203 2.85 -7.45 17.78
CA GLY A 203 1.75 -6.82 18.53
C GLY A 203 1.44 -5.36 18.15
N LYS A 204 2.21 -4.74 17.26
CA LYS A 204 1.92 -3.38 16.78
C LYS A 204 0.74 -3.39 15.82
N ALA A 205 -0.20 -2.48 16.03
CA ALA A 205 -1.31 -2.25 15.11
C ALA A 205 -0.86 -1.38 13.93
N LEU A 206 -1.16 -1.82 12.70
CA LEU A 206 -0.77 -1.15 11.47
C LEU A 206 -2.00 -0.87 10.61
N TYR A 207 -2.08 0.31 10.02
CA TYR A 207 -2.97 0.60 8.90
C TYR A 207 -2.47 -0.11 7.66
N LEU A 208 -3.36 -0.72 6.89
CA LEU A 208 -3.08 -1.18 5.53
C LEU A 208 -3.67 -0.16 4.55
N ILE A 209 -2.85 0.35 3.65
CA ILE A 209 -3.19 1.45 2.75
C ILE A 209 -2.83 1.07 1.32
N LEU A 210 -3.73 1.43 0.39
CA LEU A 210 -3.44 1.52 -1.04
C LEU A 210 -3.64 2.96 -1.46
N ASP A 211 -2.66 3.55 -2.13
CA ASP A 211 -2.77 4.91 -2.62
C ASP A 211 -2.06 5.13 -3.96
N LEU A 212 -2.48 6.14 -4.67
CA LEU A 212 -1.76 6.71 -5.81
C LEU A 212 -1.30 8.12 -5.44
N GLN A 213 -0.15 8.20 -4.78
CA GLN A 213 0.50 9.48 -4.54
C GLN A 213 1.24 9.94 -5.80
N MET A 214 1.55 11.22 -5.87
CA MET A 214 2.25 11.82 -7.00
C MET A 214 3.41 12.68 -6.53
N GLU A 215 4.45 12.72 -7.31
CA GLU A 215 5.67 13.47 -7.04
C GLU A 215 6.32 13.06 -5.69
N GLY A 216 6.86 13.98 -4.89
CA GLY A 216 7.57 13.60 -3.68
C GLY A 216 8.79 12.73 -3.99
N SER A 217 8.86 11.53 -3.43
CA SER A 217 9.99 10.60 -3.64
C SER A 217 10.14 10.11 -5.08
N SER A 218 9.10 10.23 -5.92
CA SER A 218 9.15 9.86 -7.35
C SER A 218 9.63 10.97 -8.28
N GLY A 219 9.94 12.14 -7.73
CA GLY A 219 10.42 13.32 -8.47
C GLY A 219 9.31 14.13 -9.10
N SER A 220 9.64 15.36 -9.51
CA SER A 220 8.76 16.34 -10.14
C SER A 220 9.42 16.89 -11.42
N PRO A 221 8.65 17.33 -12.44
CA PRO A 221 7.20 17.20 -12.55
C PRO A 221 6.76 15.77 -12.85
N GLY A 222 5.55 15.43 -12.42
CA GLY A 222 4.87 14.20 -12.80
C GLY A 222 4.09 14.35 -14.12
N PRO A 223 3.36 13.30 -14.57
CA PRO A 223 2.61 13.29 -15.83
C PRO A 223 1.59 14.42 -15.93
N SER A 224 1.41 14.93 -17.15
CA SER A 224 0.37 15.93 -17.45
C SER A 224 -1.00 15.31 -17.76
N SER A 225 -1.02 14.04 -18.15
CA SER A 225 -2.23 13.25 -18.38
C SER A 225 -2.68 12.52 -17.10
N ASP A 226 -3.94 12.10 -17.08
CA ASP A 226 -4.47 11.24 -16.03
C ASP A 226 -3.61 9.98 -15.91
N THR A 227 -3.41 9.54 -14.68
CA THR A 227 -2.55 8.41 -14.34
C THR A 227 -3.35 7.42 -13.49
N GLU A 228 -3.26 6.14 -13.82
CA GLU A 228 -4.01 5.09 -13.16
C GLU A 228 -3.09 4.13 -12.39
N PHE A 229 -3.55 3.72 -11.22
CA PHE A 229 -3.07 2.57 -10.46
C PHE A 229 -4.22 1.61 -10.27
N VAL A 230 -4.03 0.35 -10.65
CA VAL A 230 -5.09 -0.65 -10.64
C VAL A 230 -4.71 -1.81 -9.74
N ALA A 231 -5.60 -2.14 -8.81
CA ALA A 231 -5.48 -3.26 -7.90
C ALA A 231 -6.63 -4.25 -8.10
N ARG A 232 -6.38 -5.54 -7.97
CA ARG A 232 -7.40 -6.58 -7.94
C ARG A 232 -7.03 -7.70 -6.98
N GLY A 233 -8.05 -8.41 -6.49
CA GLY A 233 -7.83 -9.59 -5.66
C GLY A 233 -6.99 -9.32 -4.41
N VAL A 234 -7.07 -8.11 -3.85
CA VAL A 234 -6.37 -7.78 -2.60
C VAL A 234 -6.97 -8.58 -1.46
N SER A 235 -6.13 -9.28 -0.73
CA SER A 235 -6.55 -10.17 0.35
C SER A 235 -5.60 -10.15 1.53
N VAL A 236 -6.14 -10.37 2.72
CA VAL A 236 -5.38 -10.53 3.95
C VAL A 236 -5.92 -11.71 4.73
N ILE A 237 -5.03 -12.63 5.10
CA ILE A 237 -5.34 -13.77 5.97
C ILE A 237 -4.37 -13.81 7.14
N SER A 238 -4.82 -14.37 8.26
CA SER A 238 -3.98 -14.65 9.43
C SER A 238 -4.14 -16.09 9.88
N TYR A 239 -3.06 -16.70 10.31
CA TYR A 239 -3.02 -18.07 10.80
C TYR A 239 -1.91 -18.26 11.84
N LYS A 240 -1.94 -19.38 12.57
CA LYS A 240 -0.86 -19.73 13.50
C LYS A 240 0.41 -20.07 12.73
N THR A 241 1.54 -19.49 13.13
CA THR A 241 2.85 -19.87 12.57
C THR A 241 3.14 -21.33 12.88
N GLU A 242 3.35 -22.14 11.84
CA GLU A 242 3.86 -23.50 12.02
C GLU A 242 5.29 -23.43 12.54
N LYS A 243 5.59 -24.23 13.59
CA LYS A 243 6.92 -24.32 14.20
C LYS A 243 7.83 -25.24 13.39
#